data_f81ede5d66a9c54563a131207a3a8c15
#
_entry.id   f81ede5d66a9c54563a131207a3a8c15
#
_cell.length_a   1.000
_cell.length_b   1.000
_cell.length_c   1.000
_cell.angle_alpha   90.00
_cell.angle_beta   90.00
_cell.angle_gamma   90.00
#
_symmetry.space_group_name_H-M   'P 1'
#
loop_
_entity.id
_entity.type
_entity.pdbx_description
1 polymer ?
#
loop_
_entity_poly.entity_id
_entity_poly.type
_entity_poly.pdbx_seq_one_letter_code
_entity_poly.pdbx_strand_id
1 'polypeptide(L)'
;MPQEPMPISQIAIVVKDIHAAMDAYQKALGWGPWNVYEHKPPSLHHTELHGEPTDYTMIGAETHVGPIVVELIQPGEGPSIYKEWLETKGEGLHHIACMAHTQ
;
A
#
# COMPACT_ATOMS: atom_id res chain seq x y z
N MET A 1 33.06 -7.55 -7.70
CA MET A 1 31.89 -8.28 -8.18
C MET A 1 30.67 -7.39 -8.19
N PRO A 2 30.08 -7.24 -9.33
CA PRO A 2 28.81 -6.53 -9.34
C PRO A 2 27.76 -7.36 -8.63
N GLN A 3 26.93 -6.67 -7.89
CA GLN A 3 25.83 -7.27 -7.21
C GLN A 3 24.59 -7.18 -8.10
N GLU A 4 23.81 -8.22 -8.14
CA GLU A 4 22.57 -8.17 -8.90
C GLU A 4 21.62 -7.16 -8.27
N PRO A 5 20.86 -6.42 -9.08
CA PRO A 5 19.89 -5.51 -8.53
C PRO A 5 18.84 -6.26 -7.72
N MET A 6 18.45 -5.68 -6.61
CA MET A 6 17.38 -6.23 -5.79
C MET A 6 16.05 -5.98 -6.53
N PRO A 7 15.27 -7.02 -6.79
CA PRO A 7 14.03 -6.82 -7.54
C PRO A 7 12.98 -6.09 -6.70
N ILE A 8 12.15 -5.33 -7.38
CA ILE A 8 10.99 -4.72 -6.77
C ILE A 8 9.97 -5.83 -6.53
N SER A 9 9.51 -5.97 -5.29
CA SER A 9 8.54 -7.00 -4.93
C SER A 9 7.14 -6.45 -4.73
N GLN A 10 7.01 -5.16 -4.48
CA GLN A 10 5.71 -4.57 -4.18
C GLN A 10 5.68 -3.11 -4.57
N ILE A 11 4.52 -2.66 -5.06
CA ILE A 11 4.24 -1.23 -5.20
C ILE A 11 2.98 -0.93 -4.39
N ALA A 12 2.94 0.25 -3.79
CA ALA A 12 1.83 0.67 -2.96
C ALA A 12 1.29 2.00 -3.46
N ILE A 13 0.00 2.06 -3.68
CA ILE A 13 -0.71 3.19 -4.26
C ILE A 13 -1.76 3.67 -3.28
N VAL A 14 -1.73 4.95 -2.93
CA VAL A 14 -2.72 5.54 -2.04
C VAL A 14 -3.91 6.00 -2.87
N VAL A 15 -5.12 5.63 -2.43
CA VAL A 15 -6.36 5.93 -3.15
C VAL A 15 -7.41 6.48 -2.20
N LYS A 16 -8.38 7.21 -2.74
CA LYS A 16 -9.48 7.75 -1.96
C LYS A 16 -10.58 6.73 -1.71
N ASP A 17 -10.85 5.91 -2.71
CA ASP A 17 -11.94 4.94 -2.67
C ASP A 17 -11.41 3.63 -3.21
N ILE A 18 -11.15 2.70 -2.31
CA ILE A 18 -10.46 1.47 -2.66
C ILE A 18 -11.31 0.58 -3.58
N HIS A 19 -12.61 0.58 -3.39
CA HIS A 19 -13.48 -0.25 -4.25
C HIS A 19 -13.54 0.30 -5.67
N ALA A 20 -13.62 1.62 -5.81
CA ALA A 20 -13.58 2.24 -7.12
C ALA A 20 -12.24 2.02 -7.80
N ALA A 21 -11.13 2.07 -7.02
CA ALA A 21 -9.81 1.82 -7.57
C ALA A 21 -9.64 0.38 -8.03
N MET A 22 -10.09 -0.58 -7.21
CA MET A 22 -10.04 -1.99 -7.59
C MET A 22 -10.77 -2.23 -8.91
N ASP A 23 -11.97 -1.65 -9.03
CA ASP A 23 -12.77 -1.81 -10.23
C ASP A 23 -12.09 -1.19 -11.45
N ALA A 24 -11.52 0.00 -11.28
CA ALA A 24 -10.85 0.70 -12.37
C ALA A 24 -9.62 -0.06 -12.86
N TYR A 25 -8.80 -0.56 -11.94
CA TYR A 25 -7.61 -1.32 -12.31
C TYR A 25 -7.96 -2.65 -12.96
N GLN A 26 -9.02 -3.30 -12.47
CA GLN A 26 -9.45 -4.55 -13.05
C GLN A 26 -9.96 -4.35 -14.48
N LYS A 27 -10.76 -3.31 -14.72
CA LYS A 27 -11.29 -3.03 -16.04
C LYS A 27 -10.21 -2.58 -17.02
N ALA A 28 -9.29 -1.73 -16.55
CA ALA A 28 -8.26 -1.18 -17.42
C ALA A 28 -7.11 -2.15 -17.68
N LEU A 29 -6.71 -2.93 -16.69
CA LEU A 29 -5.48 -3.71 -16.74
C LEU A 29 -5.67 -5.19 -16.44
N GLY A 30 -6.86 -5.61 -16.07
CA GLY A 30 -7.12 -7.00 -15.72
C GLY A 30 -6.52 -7.42 -14.39
N TRP A 31 -6.16 -6.46 -13.53
CA TRP A 31 -5.57 -6.75 -12.23
C TRP A 31 -6.64 -7.22 -11.25
N GLY A 32 -6.39 -8.32 -10.60
CA GLY A 32 -7.30 -8.95 -9.66
C GLY A 32 -7.22 -10.46 -9.75
N PRO A 33 -7.97 -11.21 -8.94
CA PRO A 33 -8.84 -10.71 -7.88
C PRO A 33 -8.04 -10.10 -6.74
N TRP A 34 -8.70 -9.25 -5.97
CA TRP A 34 -8.06 -8.51 -4.89
C TRP A 34 -8.37 -9.14 -3.55
N ASN A 35 -7.37 -9.19 -2.69
CA ASN A 35 -7.53 -9.59 -1.30
C ASN A 35 -7.64 -8.32 -0.47
N VAL A 36 -8.83 -8.08 0.11
CA VAL A 36 -9.11 -6.86 0.86
C VAL A 36 -8.95 -7.14 2.35
N TYR A 37 -8.29 -6.25 3.05
CA TYR A 37 -8.05 -6.38 4.47
C TYR A 37 -8.14 -5.02 5.14
N GLU A 38 -8.38 -5.05 6.46
CA GLU A 38 -8.46 -3.84 7.25
C GLU A 38 -7.40 -3.87 8.32
N HIS A 39 -6.68 -2.75 8.46
CA HIS A 39 -5.68 -2.59 9.51
C HIS A 39 -6.19 -1.59 10.53
N LYS A 40 -6.14 -1.98 11.80
CA LYS A 40 -6.54 -1.11 12.90
C LYS A 40 -5.88 -1.60 14.18
N PRO A 41 -5.74 -0.73 15.20
CA PRO A 41 -5.22 -1.19 16.48
C PRO A 41 -6.16 -2.24 17.09
N PRO A 42 -5.60 -3.25 17.81
CA PRO A 42 -4.18 -3.44 18.08
C PRO A 42 -3.43 -4.19 16.99
N SER A 43 -4.06 -4.50 15.85
CA SER A 43 -3.39 -5.24 14.77
C SER A 43 -2.22 -4.49 14.17
N LEU A 44 -2.33 -3.15 14.10
CA LEU A 44 -1.21 -2.30 13.70
C LEU A 44 -0.42 -1.95 14.95
N HIS A 45 0.80 -2.47 15.02
CA HIS A 45 1.69 -2.21 16.14
C HIS A 45 2.73 -1.18 15.77
N HIS A 46 3.15 -0.39 16.75
CA HIS A 46 4.27 0.55 16.58
C HIS A 46 4.03 1.54 15.45
N THR A 47 2.77 1.96 15.29
CA THR A 47 2.45 2.96 14.28
C THR A 47 2.93 4.32 14.74
N GLU A 48 3.53 5.07 13.82
CA GLU A 48 4.10 6.37 14.10
C GLU A 48 3.78 7.34 13.00
N LEU A 49 3.74 8.62 13.36
CA LEU A 49 3.68 9.71 12.40
C LEU A 49 4.70 10.75 12.85
N HIS A 50 5.69 11.01 12.00
CA HIS A 50 6.77 11.98 12.30
C HIS A 50 7.50 11.63 13.60
N GLY A 51 7.69 10.32 13.84
CA GLY A 51 8.38 9.84 15.02
C GLY A 51 7.55 9.77 16.27
N GLU A 52 6.29 10.19 16.22
CA GLU A 52 5.39 10.14 17.38
C GLU A 52 4.48 8.93 17.27
N PRO A 53 4.28 8.19 18.36
CA PRO A 53 3.32 7.08 18.35
C PRO A 53 1.94 7.59 18.00
N THR A 54 1.27 6.90 17.06
CA THR A 54 -0.02 7.34 16.55
C THR A 54 -0.86 6.12 16.19
N ASP A 55 -2.13 6.17 16.52
CA ASP A 55 -3.07 5.13 16.13
C ASP A 55 -3.80 5.58 14.88
N TYR A 56 -3.90 4.68 13.89
CA TYR A 56 -4.68 4.95 12.70
C TYR A 56 -5.23 3.65 12.13
N THR A 57 -6.22 3.78 11.25
CA THR A 57 -6.78 2.64 10.52
C THR A 57 -6.55 2.85 9.03
N MET A 58 -6.58 1.75 8.30
CA MET A 58 -6.53 1.79 6.84
C MET A 58 -7.15 0.54 6.27
N ILE A 59 -7.61 0.65 5.03
CA ILE A 59 -8.10 -0.50 4.27
C ILE A 59 -7.08 -0.74 3.16
N GLY A 60 -6.64 -1.97 3.03
CA GLY A 60 -5.74 -2.37 1.98
C GLY A 60 -6.37 -3.38 1.06
N ALA A 61 -5.90 -3.40 -0.17
CA ALA A 61 -6.27 -4.43 -1.13
C ALA A 61 -5.04 -4.77 -1.92
N GLU A 62 -4.77 -6.06 -2.09
CA GLU A 62 -3.59 -6.46 -2.85
C GLU A 62 -3.90 -7.54 -3.84
N THR A 63 -3.14 -7.56 -4.92
CA THR A 63 -3.20 -8.59 -5.94
C THR A 63 -1.81 -8.82 -6.48
N HIS A 64 -1.58 -10.00 -7.02
CA HIS A 64 -0.31 -10.33 -7.66
C HIS A 64 -0.38 -9.99 -9.14
N VAL A 65 0.63 -9.27 -9.62
CA VAL A 65 0.78 -8.95 -11.04
C VAL A 65 2.16 -9.45 -11.44
N GLY A 66 2.19 -10.67 -11.98
CA GLY A 66 3.46 -11.35 -12.19
C GLY A 66 4.18 -11.55 -10.86
N PRO A 67 5.46 -11.19 -10.77
CA PRO A 67 6.21 -11.35 -9.53
C PRO A 67 6.00 -10.22 -8.52
N ILE A 68 5.17 -9.24 -8.86
CA ILE A 68 5.00 -8.03 -8.05
C ILE A 68 3.65 -8.06 -7.36
N VAL A 69 3.60 -7.67 -6.09
CA VAL A 69 2.36 -7.43 -5.38
C VAL A 69 2.00 -5.97 -5.56
N VAL A 70 0.79 -5.70 -6.01
CA VAL A 70 0.24 -4.35 -6.08
C VAL A 70 -0.69 -4.18 -4.90
N GLU A 71 -0.42 -3.16 -4.08
CA GLU A 71 -1.24 -2.87 -2.91
C GLU A 71 -1.89 -1.50 -3.07
N LEU A 72 -3.20 -1.44 -2.85
CA LEU A 72 -3.94 -0.19 -2.77
C LEU A 72 -4.18 0.11 -1.31
N ILE A 73 -4.04 1.37 -0.91
CA ILE A 73 -4.20 1.79 0.48
C ILE A 73 -5.19 2.94 0.53
N GLN A 74 -6.26 2.75 1.28
CA GLN A 74 -7.22 3.81 1.57
C GLN A 74 -7.05 4.20 3.03
N PRO A 75 -6.61 5.45 3.33
CA PRO A 75 -6.50 5.89 4.72
C PRO A 75 -7.85 5.88 5.39
N GLY A 76 -7.89 5.42 6.65
CA GLY A 76 -9.08 5.43 7.46
C GLY A 76 -9.06 6.55 8.48
N GLU A 77 -9.36 6.20 9.73
CA GLU A 77 -9.36 7.16 10.81
C GLU A 77 -7.98 7.37 11.38
N GLY A 78 -7.75 8.55 11.95
CA GLY A 78 -6.48 8.88 12.57
C GLY A 78 -5.45 9.39 11.58
N PRO A 79 -4.47 10.16 12.07
CA PRO A 79 -3.43 10.70 11.21
C PRO A 79 -2.43 9.60 10.82
N SER A 80 -2.04 9.60 9.56
CA SER A 80 -1.07 8.66 9.03
C SER A 80 -0.30 9.31 7.88
N ILE A 81 0.83 8.71 7.53
CA ILE A 81 1.57 9.19 6.36
C ILE A 81 0.74 9.04 5.10
N TYR A 82 -0.13 8.04 5.04
CA TYR A 82 -1.00 7.82 3.88
C TYR A 82 -2.07 8.92 3.77
N LYS A 83 -2.65 9.30 4.90
CA LYS A 83 -3.63 10.39 4.92
C LYS A 83 -2.99 11.71 4.53
N GLU A 84 -1.81 12.00 5.07
CA GLU A 84 -1.08 13.21 4.71
C GLU A 84 -0.74 13.23 3.22
N TRP A 85 -0.31 12.10 2.69
CA TRP A 85 -0.01 11.99 1.28
C TRP A 85 -1.23 12.30 0.43
N LEU A 86 -2.36 11.69 0.78
CA LEU A 86 -3.59 11.89 0.03
C LEU A 86 -4.04 13.34 0.06
N GLU A 87 -3.93 14.00 1.21
CA GLU A 87 -4.34 15.38 1.37
C GLU A 87 -3.44 16.37 0.66
N THR A 88 -2.15 16.07 0.58
CA THR A 88 -1.18 17.01 0.00
C THR A 88 -0.81 16.70 -1.44
N LYS A 89 -0.79 15.43 -1.82
CA LYS A 89 -0.34 14.99 -3.14
C LYS A 89 -1.43 14.37 -3.98
N GLY A 90 -2.54 13.96 -3.35
CA GLY A 90 -3.59 13.26 -4.05
C GLY A 90 -3.28 11.78 -4.20
N GLU A 91 -4.05 11.11 -5.04
CA GLU A 91 -3.88 9.67 -5.27
C GLU A 91 -2.62 9.42 -6.07
N GLY A 92 -1.99 8.27 -5.80
CA GLY A 92 -0.84 7.88 -6.60
C GLY A 92 0.10 6.93 -5.88
N LEU A 93 1.17 6.59 -6.58
CA LEU A 93 2.21 5.71 -6.06
C LEU A 93 2.85 6.34 -4.84
N HIS A 94 2.82 5.62 -3.73
CA HIS A 94 3.37 6.10 -2.47
C HIS A 94 4.76 5.55 -2.21
N HIS A 95 4.93 4.22 -2.41
CA HIS A 95 6.23 3.62 -2.18
C HIS A 95 6.36 2.31 -2.93
N ILE A 96 7.61 1.87 -3.03
CA ILE A 96 7.93 0.55 -3.54
C ILE A 96 8.65 -0.22 -2.44
N ALA A 97 8.62 -1.53 -2.53
CA ALA A 97 9.37 -2.39 -1.63
C ALA A 97 10.20 -3.38 -2.42
N CYS A 98 11.36 -3.69 -1.88
CA CYS A 98 12.24 -4.69 -2.45
C CYS A 98 12.44 -5.78 -1.41
N MET A 99 12.56 -7.02 -1.88
CA MET A 99 12.77 -8.14 -0.99
C MET A 99 14.20 -8.63 -1.15
N ALA A 100 14.86 -8.81 -0.02
CA ALA A 100 16.22 -9.32 -0.04
C ALA A 100 16.25 -10.76 -0.52
N HIS A 101 17.35 -11.10 -1.19
CA HIS A 101 17.51 -12.43 -1.76
C HIS A 101 17.92 -13.48 -0.76
N THR A 102 18.17 -13.10 0.45
CA THR A 102 18.64 -14.08 1.40
C THR A 102 17.51 -14.92 1.90
N GLN A 103 17.85 -15.95 2.23
CA GLN A 103 16.96 -16.66 2.97
C GLN A 103 17.28 -17.78 3.41
#